data_52c10f759341016198e7131e44d2c942
#
_entry.id   52c10f759341016198e7131e44d2c942
#
_cell.length_a   1.000
_cell.length_b   1.000
_cell.length_c   1.000
_cell.angle_alpha   90.00
_cell.angle_beta   90.00
_cell.angle_gamma   90.00
#
_symmetry.space_group_name_H-M   'P 1'
#
loop_
_entity.id
_entity.type
_entity.pdbx_description
1 polymer ?
#
loop_
_entity_poly.entity_id
_entity_poly.type
_entity_poly.pdbx_seq_one_letter_code
_entity_poly.pdbx_strand_id
1 'polypeptide(L)'
;MSTLRAAMTQTANAYEAMPARIEDLHTLSEQLDDIRAANLDHHAQLIIHAANAGARIIGLGELFPAPYFALGRDAMWHALAEDACTGPSTTQMCALAARHRVVIVAPIYERCGRTNGRLNTAVVIDADGSVLGKFRKAHIPRGTNEQGSFDESFYYGPANESYNAPSDKVLGLNPLLPVFQTSVGRIGVSICYDRHFPHVAEGLAHAGAQLILSPAVTFGAKSQRMWEIEFECDAARHNVFIGGSNRMGVESPWNQPYFGASHFVGPNGRCTNLSDHPNLVMADLDLGSLGAPDPSGWNLQRDRNPGIDR
;
A
#
# COMPACT_ATOMS: atom_id res chain seq x y z
N MET A 1 -4.62 9.79 25.81
CA MET A 1 -3.85 9.14 24.72
C MET A 1 -4.52 9.54 23.42
N SER A 2 -3.78 10.01 22.43
CA SER A 2 -4.41 10.48 21.19
C SER A 2 -4.62 9.29 20.25
N THR A 3 -5.88 8.99 19.98
CA THR A 3 -6.28 8.00 18.96
C THR A 3 -5.97 8.54 17.58
N LEU A 4 -5.35 7.74 16.72
CA LEU A 4 -5.08 8.06 15.33
C LEU A 4 -6.24 7.58 14.46
N ARG A 5 -6.97 8.52 13.81
CA ARG A 5 -7.90 8.13 12.75
C ARG A 5 -7.13 7.88 11.47
N ALA A 6 -7.19 6.65 11.00
CA ALA A 6 -6.56 6.17 9.76
C ALA A 6 -7.62 5.87 8.70
N ALA A 7 -7.28 6.08 7.44
CA ALA A 7 -8.13 5.74 6.31
C ALA A 7 -7.35 4.96 5.24
N MET A 8 -8.07 4.17 4.45
CA MET A 8 -7.56 3.50 3.24
C MET A 8 -8.59 3.59 2.13
N THR A 9 -8.11 3.68 0.88
CA THR A 9 -8.98 3.57 -0.28
C THR A 9 -9.19 2.11 -0.67
N GLN A 10 -10.39 1.78 -1.17
CA GLN A 10 -10.70 0.51 -1.84
C GLN A 10 -11.47 0.79 -3.11
N THR A 11 -10.80 0.83 -4.23
CA THR A 11 -11.38 1.27 -5.49
C THR A 11 -10.74 0.54 -6.66
N ALA A 12 -11.46 0.45 -7.77
CA ALA A 12 -10.94 0.03 -9.07
C ALA A 12 -10.47 1.25 -9.88
N ASN A 13 -10.02 1.00 -11.10
CA ASN A 13 -9.67 2.05 -12.05
C ASN A 13 -10.86 3.00 -12.31
N ALA A 14 -10.60 4.30 -12.21
CA ALA A 14 -11.62 5.35 -12.35
C ALA A 14 -11.75 5.88 -13.79
N TYR A 15 -10.90 5.46 -14.71
CA TYR A 15 -11.00 5.87 -16.10
C TYR A 15 -12.14 5.13 -16.82
N GLU A 16 -13.20 5.85 -17.17
CA GLU A 16 -14.44 5.26 -17.69
C GLU A 16 -14.33 4.78 -19.15
N ALA A 17 -13.44 5.38 -19.95
CA ALA A 17 -13.31 5.07 -21.37
C ALA A 17 -12.37 3.88 -21.65
N MET A 18 -12.25 2.94 -20.71
CA MET A 18 -11.55 1.68 -20.96
C MET A 18 -12.26 0.87 -22.05
N PRO A 19 -11.52 0.25 -22.99
CA PRO A 19 -12.13 -0.58 -24.03
C PRO A 19 -12.85 -1.79 -23.41
N ALA A 20 -13.84 -2.31 -24.16
CA ALA A 20 -14.58 -3.50 -23.73
C ALA A 20 -13.80 -4.80 -23.97
N ARG A 21 -12.80 -4.78 -24.86
CA ARG A 21 -12.07 -5.97 -25.33
C ARG A 21 -10.55 -5.78 -25.17
N ILE A 22 -9.85 -6.85 -24.82
CA ILE A 22 -8.40 -6.84 -24.59
C ILE A 22 -7.64 -6.47 -25.87
N GLU A 23 -8.08 -6.91 -27.04
CA GLU A 23 -7.46 -6.61 -28.32
C GLU A 23 -7.51 -5.12 -28.67
N ASP A 24 -8.41 -4.35 -28.07
CA ASP A 24 -8.56 -2.92 -28.27
C ASP A 24 -7.72 -2.07 -27.31
N LEU A 25 -6.95 -2.70 -26.41
CA LEU A 25 -6.07 -1.99 -25.45
C LEU A 25 -5.10 -1.03 -26.14
N HIS A 26 -4.63 -1.37 -27.36
CA HIS A 26 -3.71 -0.53 -28.12
C HIS A 26 -4.25 0.88 -28.39
N THR A 27 -5.57 1.08 -28.36
CA THR A 27 -6.20 2.40 -28.52
C THR A 27 -5.90 3.35 -27.37
N LEU A 28 -5.47 2.84 -26.21
CA LEU A 28 -5.14 3.63 -25.03
C LEU A 28 -3.73 4.22 -25.07
N SER A 29 -2.90 3.89 -26.05
CA SER A 29 -1.49 4.27 -26.07
C SER A 29 -1.23 5.78 -25.97
N GLU A 30 -2.15 6.60 -26.48
CA GLU A 30 -2.11 8.07 -26.39
C GLU A 30 -2.94 8.65 -25.25
N GLN A 31 -3.59 7.79 -24.43
CA GLN A 31 -4.53 8.19 -23.37
C GLN A 31 -3.99 7.86 -21.96
N LEU A 32 -2.73 7.45 -21.85
CA LEU A 32 -2.16 7.00 -20.57
C LEU A 32 -2.13 8.12 -19.51
N ASP A 33 -1.92 9.36 -19.94
CA ASP A 33 -1.98 10.51 -19.03
C ASP A 33 -3.42 10.82 -18.58
N ASP A 34 -4.42 10.60 -19.44
CA ASP A 34 -5.84 10.75 -19.09
C ASP A 34 -6.25 9.66 -18.07
N ILE A 35 -5.77 8.43 -18.25
CA ILE A 35 -5.97 7.33 -17.30
C ILE A 35 -5.40 7.72 -15.94
N ARG A 36 -4.15 8.21 -15.92
CA ARG A 36 -3.52 8.69 -14.69
C ARG A 36 -4.32 9.82 -14.06
N ALA A 37 -4.69 10.83 -14.84
CA ALA A 37 -5.43 11.99 -14.36
C ALA A 37 -6.78 11.58 -13.72
N ALA A 38 -7.56 10.72 -14.38
CA ALA A 38 -8.84 10.25 -13.86
C ALA A 38 -8.67 9.55 -12.49
N ASN A 39 -7.66 8.70 -12.37
CA ASN A 39 -7.38 8.01 -11.10
C ASN A 39 -6.87 8.97 -10.01
N LEU A 40 -6.04 9.93 -10.36
CA LEU A 40 -5.56 10.96 -9.44
C LEU A 40 -6.69 11.83 -8.92
N ASP A 41 -7.61 12.26 -9.80
CA ASP A 41 -8.76 13.09 -9.42
C ASP A 41 -9.74 12.31 -8.54
N HIS A 42 -10.00 11.05 -8.86
CA HIS A 42 -10.82 10.18 -8.03
C HIS A 42 -10.23 10.04 -6.62
N HIS A 43 -8.95 9.73 -6.51
CA HIS A 43 -8.28 9.59 -5.22
C HIS A 43 -8.17 10.92 -4.47
N ALA A 44 -8.04 12.05 -5.17
CA ALA A 44 -8.09 13.37 -4.54
C ALA A 44 -9.42 13.61 -3.81
N GLN A 45 -10.55 13.24 -4.41
CA GLN A 45 -11.86 13.35 -3.76
C GLN A 45 -11.95 12.44 -2.53
N LEU A 46 -11.45 11.20 -2.61
CA LEU A 46 -11.42 10.28 -1.47
C LEU A 46 -10.54 10.81 -0.32
N ILE A 47 -9.37 11.38 -0.64
CA ILE A 47 -8.48 12.00 0.35
C ILE A 47 -9.17 13.17 1.04
N ILE A 48 -9.82 14.05 0.28
CA ILE A 48 -10.57 15.19 0.83
C ILE A 48 -11.70 14.70 1.75
N HIS A 49 -12.45 13.69 1.32
CA HIS A 49 -13.53 13.10 2.12
C HIS A 49 -12.98 12.52 3.44
N ALA A 50 -11.93 11.68 3.37
CA ALA A 50 -11.33 11.08 4.55
C ALA A 50 -10.75 12.13 5.52
N ALA A 51 -10.06 13.15 4.99
CA ALA A 51 -9.51 14.26 5.80
C ALA A 51 -10.62 15.04 6.52
N ASN A 52 -11.72 15.36 5.81
CA ASN A 52 -12.88 16.02 6.40
C ASN A 52 -13.56 15.16 7.48
N ALA A 53 -13.53 13.84 7.35
CA ALA A 53 -13.98 12.89 8.36
C ALA A 53 -12.97 12.69 9.51
N GLY A 54 -11.87 13.46 9.53
CA GLY A 54 -10.88 13.48 10.60
C GLY A 54 -9.71 12.53 10.45
N ALA A 55 -9.55 11.87 9.30
CA ALA A 55 -8.37 11.05 9.03
C ALA A 55 -7.09 11.90 9.08
N ARG A 56 -6.05 11.35 9.69
CA ARG A 56 -4.71 11.97 9.79
C ARG A 56 -3.65 11.21 8.98
N ILE A 57 -3.96 9.98 8.58
CA ILE A 57 -3.17 9.18 7.64
C ILE A 57 -4.09 8.48 6.66
N ILE A 58 -3.70 8.45 5.39
CA ILE A 58 -4.46 7.84 4.31
C ILE A 58 -3.54 6.95 3.47
N GLY A 59 -3.84 5.65 3.42
CA GLY A 59 -3.20 4.68 2.53
C GLY A 59 -3.98 4.58 1.22
N LEU A 60 -3.33 4.76 0.08
CA LEU A 60 -3.92 4.54 -1.23
C LEU A 60 -3.70 3.09 -1.69
N GLY A 61 -4.51 2.60 -2.62
CA GLY A 61 -4.39 1.26 -3.18
C GLY A 61 -3.12 1.07 -4.01
N GLU A 62 -2.66 -0.17 -4.14
CA GLU A 62 -1.50 -0.53 -4.96
C GLU A 62 -1.69 -0.06 -6.40
N LEU A 63 -0.64 0.59 -6.97
CA LEU A 63 -0.64 1.16 -8.33
C LEU A 63 -1.87 2.03 -8.61
N PHE A 64 -2.29 2.84 -7.61
CA PHE A 64 -3.54 3.59 -7.65
C PHE A 64 -3.71 4.52 -8.87
N PRO A 65 -2.64 5.04 -9.53
CA PRO A 65 -2.81 5.91 -10.70
C PRO A 65 -3.20 5.18 -12.00
N ALA A 66 -3.38 3.85 -11.96
CA ALA A 66 -3.58 3.03 -13.16
C ALA A 66 -4.53 1.84 -12.91
N PRO A 67 -5.10 1.21 -13.96
CA PRO A 67 -5.68 -0.13 -13.86
C PRO A 67 -4.59 -1.16 -13.51
N TYR A 68 -5.01 -2.34 -13.05
CA TYR A 68 -4.05 -3.43 -12.82
C TYR A 68 -3.66 -4.10 -14.15
N PHE A 69 -2.69 -3.55 -14.83
CA PHE A 69 -2.24 -3.97 -16.15
C PHE A 69 -1.47 -5.31 -16.17
N ALA A 70 -1.06 -5.84 -15.02
CA ALA A 70 -0.28 -7.08 -14.96
C ALA A 70 -1.08 -8.37 -15.25
N LEU A 71 -2.36 -8.24 -15.60
CA LEU A 71 -3.21 -9.30 -16.16
C LEU A 71 -2.89 -9.63 -17.63
N GLY A 72 -2.01 -8.86 -18.26
CA GLY A 72 -1.49 -9.07 -19.61
C GLY A 72 -0.04 -8.64 -19.70
N ARG A 73 0.55 -8.79 -20.90
CA ARG A 73 1.92 -8.32 -21.19
C ARG A 73 1.86 -7.33 -22.34
N ASP A 74 1.61 -6.05 -22.03
CA ASP A 74 1.61 -4.99 -23.01
C ASP A 74 2.59 -3.90 -22.59
N ALA A 75 3.60 -3.68 -23.43
CA ALA A 75 4.69 -2.74 -23.16
C ALA A 75 4.23 -1.27 -23.12
N MET A 76 3.03 -0.92 -23.65
CA MET A 76 2.53 0.45 -23.57
C MET A 76 2.43 0.95 -22.12
N TRP A 77 2.06 0.08 -21.18
CA TRP A 77 1.93 0.42 -19.76
C TRP A 77 3.26 0.87 -19.11
N HIS A 78 4.39 0.55 -19.74
CA HIS A 78 5.70 1.06 -19.28
C HIS A 78 5.79 2.59 -19.28
N ALA A 79 5.00 3.26 -20.10
CA ALA A 79 4.96 4.73 -20.16
C ALA A 79 4.29 5.36 -18.95
N LEU A 80 3.51 4.59 -18.16
CA LEU A 80 2.96 5.07 -16.89
C LEU A 80 4.00 5.17 -15.77
N ALA A 81 5.20 4.59 -15.94
CA ALA A 81 6.25 4.67 -14.94
C ALA A 81 6.75 6.11 -14.78
N GLU A 82 6.75 6.61 -13.55
CA GLU A 82 7.11 7.98 -13.21
C GLU A 82 8.25 8.05 -12.18
N ASP A 83 8.87 9.22 -12.05
CA ASP A 83 9.82 9.47 -10.95
C ASP A 83 9.08 9.51 -9.62
N ALA A 84 9.57 8.75 -8.65
CA ALA A 84 8.87 8.61 -7.38
C ALA A 84 8.90 9.86 -6.48
N CYS A 85 9.75 10.83 -6.76
CA CYS A 85 9.83 12.05 -5.97
C CYS A 85 9.19 13.26 -6.67
N THR A 86 9.28 13.31 -8.00
CA THR A 86 8.90 14.48 -8.80
C THR A 86 7.85 14.19 -9.86
N GLY A 87 7.42 12.94 -9.97
CA GLY A 87 6.37 12.53 -10.91
C GLY A 87 5.01 13.14 -10.58
N PRO A 88 4.09 13.15 -11.56
CA PRO A 88 2.78 13.81 -11.43
C PRO A 88 1.97 13.29 -10.25
N SER A 89 1.95 11.97 -10.01
CA SER A 89 1.20 11.39 -8.89
C SER A 89 1.75 11.86 -7.54
N THR A 90 3.05 11.74 -7.31
CA THR A 90 3.67 12.20 -6.07
C THR A 90 3.50 13.69 -5.85
N THR A 91 3.67 14.51 -6.90
CA THR A 91 3.51 15.96 -6.82
C THR A 91 2.10 16.34 -6.36
N GLN A 92 1.06 15.71 -6.92
CA GLN A 92 -0.32 15.96 -6.51
C GLN A 92 -0.58 15.48 -5.08
N MET A 93 -0.08 14.31 -4.69
CA MET A 93 -0.23 13.79 -3.32
C MET A 93 0.50 14.66 -2.29
N CYS A 94 1.66 15.21 -2.59
CA CYS A 94 2.36 16.16 -1.73
C CYS A 94 1.52 17.45 -1.50
N ALA A 95 0.91 17.97 -2.55
CA ALA A 95 0.04 19.15 -2.44
C ALA A 95 -1.21 18.87 -1.58
N LEU A 96 -1.83 17.68 -1.75
CA LEU A 96 -2.98 17.26 -0.94
C LEU A 96 -2.59 17.02 0.52
N ALA A 97 -1.46 16.34 0.77
CA ALA A 97 -0.93 16.11 2.11
C ALA A 97 -0.74 17.44 2.88
N ALA A 98 -0.05 18.39 2.27
CA ALA A 98 0.18 19.72 2.87
C ALA A 98 -1.12 20.49 3.10
N ARG A 99 -2.02 20.51 2.10
CA ARG A 99 -3.29 21.23 2.17
C ARG A 99 -4.21 20.72 3.27
N HIS A 100 -4.31 19.40 3.41
CA HIS A 100 -5.22 18.75 4.36
C HIS A 100 -4.55 18.34 5.67
N ARG A 101 -3.22 18.52 5.79
CA ARG A 101 -2.41 18.13 6.95
C ARG A 101 -2.56 16.66 7.31
N VAL A 102 -2.50 15.81 6.30
CA VAL A 102 -2.60 14.34 6.42
C VAL A 102 -1.35 13.66 5.87
N VAL A 103 -0.92 12.58 6.52
CA VAL A 103 0.11 11.69 5.96
C VAL A 103 -0.51 10.88 4.83
N ILE A 104 0.17 10.75 3.71
CA ILE A 104 -0.29 9.94 2.57
C ILE A 104 0.76 8.88 2.24
N VAL A 105 0.30 7.63 2.10
CA VAL A 105 1.10 6.53 1.52
C VAL A 105 0.57 6.28 0.12
N ALA A 106 1.39 6.58 -0.90
CA ALA A 106 1.02 6.62 -2.31
C ALA A 106 1.77 5.56 -3.14
N PRO A 107 1.18 4.39 -3.40
CA PRO A 107 1.80 3.35 -4.21
C PRO A 107 1.70 3.64 -5.71
N ILE A 108 2.84 3.77 -6.36
CA ILE A 108 2.97 4.15 -7.77
C ILE A 108 3.83 3.16 -8.56
N TYR A 109 3.79 3.26 -9.89
CA TYR A 109 4.72 2.61 -10.79
C TYR A 109 5.95 3.50 -10.98
N GLU A 110 7.07 3.13 -10.32
CA GLU A 110 8.30 3.94 -10.30
C GLU A 110 9.19 3.64 -11.51
N ARG A 111 9.69 4.69 -12.17
CA ARG A 111 10.84 4.63 -13.06
C ARG A 111 12.11 4.97 -12.27
N CYS A 112 12.97 3.98 -12.05
CA CYS A 112 14.21 4.17 -11.32
C CYS A 112 15.31 4.67 -12.26
N GLY A 113 15.70 5.93 -12.14
CA GLY A 113 16.74 6.53 -12.96
C GLY A 113 18.15 5.94 -12.79
N ARG A 114 18.42 5.29 -11.64
CA ARG A 114 19.75 4.70 -11.35
C ARG A 114 19.99 3.39 -12.09
N THR A 115 18.96 2.57 -12.27
CA THR A 115 19.08 1.23 -12.84
C THR A 115 18.43 1.11 -14.20
N ASN A 116 17.83 2.17 -14.72
CA ASN A 116 16.95 2.16 -15.90
C ASN A 116 15.83 1.12 -15.78
N GLY A 117 15.55 0.68 -14.55
CA GLY A 117 14.54 -0.32 -14.20
C GLY A 117 13.22 0.32 -13.76
N ARG A 118 12.23 -0.53 -13.56
CA ARG A 118 10.93 -0.13 -13.04
C ARG A 118 10.64 -0.90 -11.75
N LEU A 119 9.92 -0.26 -10.83
CA LEU A 119 9.63 -0.79 -9.50
C LEU A 119 8.18 -0.48 -9.12
N ASN A 120 7.60 -1.31 -8.29
CA ASN A 120 6.35 -1.02 -7.60
C ASN A 120 6.70 -0.39 -6.24
N THR A 121 6.31 0.87 -6.03
CA THR A 121 6.86 1.71 -4.97
C THR A 121 5.78 2.47 -4.24
N ALA A 122 5.77 2.39 -2.93
CA ALA A 122 4.95 3.24 -2.07
C ALA A 122 5.77 4.44 -1.57
N VAL A 123 5.38 5.63 -1.95
CA VAL A 123 5.96 6.89 -1.48
C VAL A 123 5.28 7.28 -0.19
N VAL A 124 6.06 7.61 0.85
CA VAL A 124 5.53 8.08 2.14
C VAL A 124 5.73 9.58 2.23
N ILE A 125 4.61 10.30 2.36
CA ILE A 125 4.51 11.76 2.35
C ILE A 125 3.98 12.23 3.71
N ASP A 126 4.71 13.11 4.39
CA ASP A 126 4.26 13.65 5.69
C ASP A 126 3.17 14.73 5.52
N ALA A 127 2.55 15.12 6.62
CA ALA A 127 1.44 16.06 6.65
C ALA A 127 1.81 17.50 6.24
N ASP A 128 3.09 17.81 6.09
CA ASP A 128 3.58 19.06 5.52
C ASP A 128 3.81 19.00 4.00
N GLY A 129 3.56 17.82 3.39
CA GLY A 129 3.80 17.55 1.98
C GLY A 129 5.23 17.10 1.64
N SER A 130 6.10 16.95 2.63
CA SER A 130 7.46 16.46 2.40
C SER A 130 7.48 14.94 2.15
N VAL A 131 8.26 14.50 1.16
CA VAL A 131 8.53 13.08 0.92
C VAL A 131 9.55 12.59 1.94
N LEU A 132 9.14 11.68 2.83
CA LEU A 132 10.02 11.09 3.84
C LEU A 132 10.92 9.98 3.24
N GLY A 133 10.40 9.24 2.28
CA GLY A 133 11.09 8.14 1.63
C GLY A 133 10.15 7.21 0.90
N LYS A 134 10.63 6.00 0.62
CA LYS A 134 9.94 5.02 -0.24
C LYS A 134 10.13 3.61 0.28
N PHE A 135 9.06 2.80 0.19
CA PHE A 135 9.14 1.34 0.26
C PHE A 135 8.99 0.78 -1.16
N ARG A 136 9.81 -0.16 -1.54
CA ARG A 136 9.73 -0.84 -2.83
C ARG A 136 9.38 -2.31 -2.63
N LYS A 137 8.42 -2.81 -3.40
CA LYS A 137 7.95 -4.20 -3.35
C LYS A 137 9.12 -5.16 -3.48
N ALA A 138 9.30 -6.03 -2.49
CA ALA A 138 10.42 -6.96 -2.45
C ALA A 138 10.12 -8.27 -3.18
N HIS A 139 8.86 -8.72 -3.16
CA HIS A 139 8.44 -10.00 -3.71
C HIS A 139 7.46 -9.78 -4.86
N ILE A 140 7.86 -10.24 -6.06
CA ILE A 140 7.11 -9.99 -7.31
C ILE A 140 6.39 -11.27 -7.73
N PRO A 141 5.04 -11.31 -7.70
CA PRO A 141 4.28 -12.48 -8.08
C PRO A 141 4.15 -12.63 -9.59
N ARG A 142 4.09 -13.88 -10.01
CA ARG A 142 3.62 -14.31 -11.33
C ARG A 142 2.96 -15.67 -11.20
N GLY A 143 1.90 -15.91 -11.93
CA GLY A 143 1.20 -17.19 -11.84
C GLY A 143 -0.14 -17.18 -12.54
N THR A 144 -0.89 -18.24 -12.26
CA THR A 144 -2.27 -18.44 -12.72
C THR A 144 -3.08 -18.98 -11.56
N ASN A 145 -4.28 -18.46 -11.37
CA ASN A 145 -5.26 -18.98 -10.44
C ASN A 145 -6.59 -19.27 -11.18
N GLU A 146 -7.66 -19.57 -10.46
CA GLU A 146 -8.98 -19.86 -11.01
C GLU A 146 -9.65 -18.68 -11.73
N GLN A 147 -9.13 -17.47 -11.55
CA GLN A 147 -9.68 -16.25 -12.18
C GLN A 147 -8.86 -15.77 -13.37
N GLY A 148 -7.60 -16.19 -13.51
CA GLY A 148 -6.76 -15.79 -14.62
C GLY A 148 -5.26 -15.83 -14.34
N SER A 149 -4.49 -15.40 -15.33
CA SER A 149 -3.03 -15.29 -15.26
C SER A 149 -2.63 -13.86 -14.93
N PHE A 150 -1.50 -13.72 -14.24
CA PHE A 150 -0.89 -12.43 -13.93
C PHE A 150 0.64 -12.55 -13.95
N ASP A 151 1.31 -11.48 -14.40
CA ASP A 151 2.77 -11.42 -14.46
C ASP A 151 3.29 -10.03 -14.17
N GLU A 152 3.52 -9.75 -12.89
CA GLU A 152 4.13 -8.47 -12.48
C GLU A 152 5.59 -8.36 -12.90
N SER A 153 6.30 -9.49 -13.05
CA SER A 153 7.72 -9.50 -13.41
C SER A 153 8.01 -9.00 -14.83
N PHE A 154 6.99 -8.91 -15.69
CA PHE A 154 7.10 -8.24 -16.99
C PHE A 154 7.25 -6.73 -16.85
N TYR A 155 6.66 -6.15 -15.80
CA TYR A 155 6.59 -4.70 -15.60
C TYR A 155 7.66 -4.16 -14.67
N TYR A 156 7.98 -4.86 -13.59
CA TYR A 156 8.92 -4.39 -12.58
C TYR A 156 9.66 -5.53 -11.88
N GLY A 157 10.86 -5.20 -11.38
CA GLY A 157 11.67 -6.11 -10.61
C GLY A 157 11.49 -5.97 -9.10
N PRO A 158 12.06 -6.91 -8.32
CA PRO A 158 12.08 -6.81 -6.88
C PRO A 158 13.01 -5.69 -6.40
N ALA A 159 12.74 -5.15 -5.22
CA ALA A 159 13.68 -4.32 -4.50
C ALA A 159 14.92 -5.16 -4.13
N ASN A 160 16.08 -4.73 -4.60
CA ASN A 160 17.35 -5.41 -4.34
C ASN A 160 18.40 -4.52 -3.65
N GLU A 161 18.09 -3.23 -3.50
CA GLU A 161 18.93 -2.25 -2.83
C GLU A 161 18.08 -1.19 -2.14
N SER A 162 18.65 -0.56 -1.11
CA SER A 162 18.05 0.64 -0.53
C SER A 162 18.38 1.84 -1.39
N TYR A 163 17.35 2.58 -1.74
CA TYR A 163 17.46 3.87 -2.42
C TYR A 163 16.97 5.03 -1.56
N ASN A 164 16.62 4.76 -0.31
CA ASN A 164 16.32 5.81 0.65
C ASN A 164 17.63 6.51 1.02
N ALA A 165 17.64 7.83 0.92
CA ALA A 165 18.74 8.61 1.46
C ALA A 165 18.77 8.42 3.00
N PRO A 166 19.94 8.39 3.62
CA PRO A 166 20.03 8.42 5.07
C PRO A 166 19.28 9.65 5.62
N SER A 167 18.38 9.40 6.55
CA SER A 167 17.54 10.42 7.18
C SER A 167 17.24 9.97 8.61
N ASP A 168 17.18 10.91 9.53
CA ASP A 168 16.73 10.70 10.90
C ASP A 168 15.25 10.28 11.00
N LYS A 169 14.50 10.44 9.91
CA LYS A 169 13.10 10.04 9.79
C LYS A 169 12.90 8.65 9.20
N VAL A 170 13.96 7.97 8.75
CA VAL A 170 13.93 6.58 8.27
C VAL A 170 14.60 5.67 9.28
N LEU A 171 13.82 4.79 9.87
CA LEU A 171 14.22 3.89 10.95
C LEU A 171 14.46 2.47 10.42
N GLY A 172 15.14 1.65 11.20
CA GLY A 172 15.42 0.25 10.89
C GLY A 172 16.82 0.05 10.28
N LEU A 173 17.38 -1.13 10.55
CA LEU A 173 18.71 -1.50 10.04
C LEU A 173 18.64 -2.16 8.67
N ASN A 174 17.49 -2.76 8.32
CA ASN A 174 17.30 -3.37 7.02
C ASN A 174 16.80 -2.30 6.02
N PRO A 175 17.63 -1.93 5.05
CA PRO A 175 17.27 -0.88 4.10
C PRO A 175 16.11 -1.26 3.16
N LEU A 176 15.76 -2.54 3.05
CA LEU A 176 14.62 -3.01 2.28
C LEU A 176 13.29 -2.97 3.06
N LEU A 177 13.37 -2.81 4.40
CA LEU A 177 12.21 -2.73 5.29
C LEU A 177 12.24 -1.42 6.10
N PRO A 178 12.21 -0.25 5.44
CA PRO A 178 12.26 1.04 6.12
C PRO A 178 10.96 1.29 6.89
N VAL A 179 11.09 1.91 8.06
CA VAL A 179 9.99 2.47 8.83
C VAL A 179 10.14 3.99 8.87
N PHE A 180 9.06 4.72 8.66
CA PHE A 180 9.08 6.17 8.51
C PHE A 180 8.54 6.85 9.76
N GLN A 181 9.33 7.75 10.36
CA GLN A 181 8.87 8.60 11.44
C GLN A 181 8.07 9.75 10.85
N THR A 182 6.75 9.62 10.85
CA THR A 182 5.82 10.65 10.38
C THR A 182 5.33 11.52 11.52
N SER A 183 4.60 12.59 11.18
CA SER A 183 3.94 13.48 12.17
C SER A 183 2.84 12.77 12.99
N VAL A 184 2.39 11.57 12.61
CA VAL A 184 1.30 10.84 13.28
C VAL A 184 1.74 9.52 13.92
N GLY A 185 2.99 9.11 13.71
CA GLY A 185 3.53 7.86 14.26
C GLY A 185 4.56 7.20 13.33
N ARG A 186 5.02 6.01 13.70
CA ARG A 186 5.98 5.22 12.93
C ARG A 186 5.24 4.28 11.98
N ILE A 187 5.42 4.51 10.69
CA ILE A 187 4.68 3.83 9.63
C ILE A 187 5.58 2.91 8.83
N GLY A 188 5.22 1.64 8.75
CA GLY A 188 5.78 0.67 7.81
C GLY A 188 4.87 0.48 6.60
N VAL A 189 5.42 -0.09 5.53
CA VAL A 189 4.65 -0.47 4.33
C VAL A 189 5.05 -1.88 3.91
N SER A 190 4.06 -2.67 3.47
CA SER A 190 4.27 -3.96 2.79
C SER A 190 3.34 -4.04 1.59
N ILE A 191 3.88 -4.21 0.36
CA ILE A 191 3.03 -4.14 -0.82
C ILE A 191 2.54 -5.52 -1.22
N CYS A 192 1.23 -5.75 -1.14
CA CYS A 192 0.50 -6.87 -1.72
C CYS A 192 1.10 -8.25 -1.38
N TYR A 193 1.88 -8.83 -2.31
CA TYR A 193 2.49 -10.15 -2.16
C TYR A 193 3.49 -10.24 -1.01
N ASP A 194 4.07 -9.11 -0.59
CA ASP A 194 5.00 -9.04 0.54
C ASP A 194 4.38 -9.56 1.86
N ARG A 195 3.04 -9.42 2.04
CA ARG A 195 2.34 -9.89 3.24
C ARG A 195 2.43 -11.39 3.48
N HIS A 196 2.63 -12.18 2.41
CA HIS A 196 2.76 -13.65 2.51
C HIS A 196 4.09 -14.11 3.11
N PHE A 197 5.02 -13.19 3.29
CA PHE A 197 6.36 -13.46 3.81
C PHE A 197 6.48 -12.94 5.25
N PRO A 198 6.39 -13.82 6.27
CA PRO A 198 6.30 -13.41 7.68
C PRO A 198 7.41 -12.48 8.14
N HIS A 199 8.62 -12.63 7.59
CA HIS A 199 9.77 -11.78 7.93
C HIS A 199 9.60 -10.31 7.50
N VAL A 200 8.64 -9.99 6.62
CA VAL A 200 8.37 -8.59 6.23
C VAL A 200 7.66 -7.87 7.36
N ALA A 201 6.53 -8.39 7.85
CA ALA A 201 5.80 -7.80 8.98
C ALA A 201 6.65 -7.80 10.25
N GLU A 202 7.36 -8.89 10.52
CA GLU A 202 8.31 -9.00 11.63
C GLU A 202 9.40 -7.94 11.57
N GLY A 203 10.07 -7.80 10.42
CA GLY A 203 11.15 -6.83 10.25
C GLY A 203 10.70 -5.38 10.40
N LEU A 204 9.51 -5.04 9.87
CA LEU A 204 8.91 -3.71 10.05
C LEU A 204 8.54 -3.44 11.52
N ALA A 205 7.96 -4.42 12.21
CA ALA A 205 7.65 -4.29 13.63
C ALA A 205 8.93 -4.15 14.49
N HIS A 206 9.98 -4.93 14.21
CA HIS A 206 11.28 -4.79 14.86
C HIS A 206 11.95 -3.44 14.60
N ALA A 207 11.74 -2.87 13.41
CA ALA A 207 12.19 -1.51 13.10
C ALA A 207 11.34 -0.43 13.80
N GLY A 208 10.33 -0.83 14.55
CA GLY A 208 9.50 0.02 15.40
C GLY A 208 8.24 0.54 14.74
N ALA A 209 7.74 -0.06 13.67
CA ALA A 209 6.46 0.30 13.09
C ALA A 209 5.33 0.17 14.13
N GLN A 210 4.44 1.16 14.15
CA GLN A 210 3.21 1.16 14.95
C GLN A 210 1.99 0.82 14.08
N LEU A 211 2.06 1.22 12.81
CA LEU A 211 1.07 0.90 11.79
C LEU A 211 1.80 0.45 10.54
N ILE A 212 1.42 -0.69 9.97
CA ILE A 212 1.86 -1.16 8.67
C ILE A 212 0.68 -1.00 7.69
N LEU A 213 0.89 -0.24 6.61
CA LEU A 213 -0.08 -0.15 5.53
C LEU A 213 0.29 -1.14 4.42
N SER A 214 -0.67 -1.97 4.04
CA SER A 214 -0.50 -3.02 3.02
C SER A 214 -1.43 -2.77 1.83
N PRO A 215 -1.02 -1.90 0.89
CA PRO A 215 -1.73 -1.72 -0.37
C PRO A 215 -1.61 -2.97 -1.24
N ALA A 216 -2.71 -3.36 -1.88
CA ALA A 216 -2.76 -4.57 -2.67
C ALA A 216 -3.69 -4.47 -3.88
N VAL A 217 -3.35 -5.24 -4.91
CA VAL A 217 -4.27 -5.71 -5.94
C VAL A 217 -4.30 -7.22 -5.84
N THR A 218 -5.30 -7.77 -5.14
CA THR A 218 -5.37 -9.21 -4.89
C THR A 218 -6.74 -9.77 -5.19
N PHE A 219 -6.76 -11.00 -5.71
CA PHE A 219 -7.93 -11.71 -6.19
C PHE A 219 -7.73 -13.22 -6.07
N GLY A 220 -8.81 -14.00 -6.24
CA GLY A 220 -8.79 -15.46 -6.12
C GLY A 220 -9.09 -15.95 -4.71
N ALA A 221 -9.69 -17.15 -4.62
CA ALA A 221 -10.23 -17.70 -3.37
C ALA A 221 -9.15 -17.92 -2.29
N LYS A 222 -7.98 -18.42 -2.67
CA LYS A 222 -6.88 -18.61 -1.72
C LYS A 222 -6.38 -17.28 -1.18
N SER A 223 -6.21 -16.29 -2.05
CA SER A 223 -5.76 -14.94 -1.64
C SER A 223 -6.77 -14.27 -0.71
N GLN A 224 -8.08 -14.41 -0.99
CA GLN A 224 -9.13 -13.91 -0.11
C GLN A 224 -9.08 -14.54 1.27
N ARG A 225 -8.94 -15.87 1.33
CA ARG A 225 -8.82 -16.58 2.61
C ARG A 225 -7.58 -16.13 3.40
N MET A 226 -6.43 -15.99 2.73
CA MET A 226 -5.19 -15.54 3.38
C MET A 226 -5.30 -14.09 3.84
N TRP A 227 -5.99 -13.21 3.10
CA TRP A 227 -6.27 -11.83 3.45
C TRP A 227 -6.97 -11.69 4.81
N GLU A 228 -7.87 -12.62 5.13
CA GLU A 228 -8.60 -12.66 6.39
C GLU A 228 -7.73 -13.11 7.59
N ILE A 229 -6.64 -13.87 7.34
CA ILE A 229 -5.88 -14.56 8.37
C ILE A 229 -4.54 -13.85 8.66
N GLU A 230 -3.81 -13.47 7.62
CA GLU A 230 -2.41 -13.03 7.74
C GLU A 230 -2.29 -11.76 8.58
N PHE A 231 -3.10 -10.75 8.30
CA PHE A 231 -3.04 -9.49 9.02
C PHE A 231 -3.40 -9.62 10.50
N GLU A 232 -4.42 -10.42 10.83
CA GLU A 232 -4.78 -10.66 12.22
C GLU A 232 -3.67 -11.40 12.98
N CYS A 233 -3.07 -12.41 12.32
CA CYS A 233 -1.98 -13.18 12.90
C CYS A 233 -0.74 -12.30 13.15
N ASP A 234 -0.35 -11.50 12.17
CA ASP A 234 0.84 -10.64 12.26
C ASP A 234 0.63 -9.47 13.23
N ALA A 235 -0.55 -8.85 13.23
CA ALA A 235 -0.87 -7.78 14.18
C ALA A 235 -0.80 -8.27 15.64
N ALA A 236 -1.36 -9.44 15.92
CA ALA A 236 -1.32 -10.05 17.25
C ALA A 236 0.10 -10.49 17.65
N ARG A 237 0.82 -11.12 16.71
CA ARG A 237 2.18 -11.65 16.96
C ARG A 237 3.20 -10.54 17.20
N HIS A 238 3.10 -9.46 16.45
CA HIS A 238 4.11 -8.40 16.45
C HIS A 238 3.68 -7.15 17.20
N ASN A 239 2.48 -7.15 17.83
CA ASN A 239 1.93 -6.02 18.57
C ASN A 239 1.94 -4.72 17.76
N VAL A 240 1.32 -4.75 16.59
CA VAL A 240 1.29 -3.65 15.60
C VAL A 240 -0.11 -3.54 14.98
N PHE A 241 -0.50 -2.34 14.56
CA PHE A 241 -1.68 -2.18 13.71
C PHE A 241 -1.31 -2.46 12.26
N ILE A 242 -2.23 -3.10 11.51
CA ILE A 242 -2.07 -3.33 10.07
C ILE A 242 -3.33 -2.88 9.36
N GLY A 243 -3.17 -2.15 8.24
CA GLY A 243 -4.24 -1.75 7.36
C GLY A 243 -4.05 -2.37 5.97
N GLY A 244 -4.92 -3.31 5.59
CA GLY A 244 -4.93 -3.92 4.27
C GLY A 244 -5.89 -3.18 3.33
N SER A 245 -5.36 -2.57 2.26
CA SER A 245 -6.12 -1.85 1.23
C SER A 245 -6.11 -2.65 -0.07
N ASN A 246 -7.25 -3.20 -0.48
CA ASN A 246 -7.39 -3.96 -1.72
C ASN A 246 -8.27 -3.22 -2.73
N ARG A 247 -8.11 -3.52 -4.02
CA ARG A 247 -9.08 -3.13 -5.04
C ARG A 247 -10.44 -3.77 -4.79
N MET A 248 -11.50 -3.09 -5.25
CA MET A 248 -12.88 -3.54 -5.17
C MET A 248 -13.59 -3.29 -6.49
N GLY A 249 -14.38 -4.26 -6.94
CA GLY A 249 -15.13 -4.14 -8.19
C GLY A 249 -14.51 -4.92 -9.34
N VAL A 250 -14.79 -4.50 -10.56
CA VAL A 250 -14.35 -5.18 -11.78
C VAL A 250 -13.64 -4.17 -12.68
N GLU A 251 -12.51 -4.55 -13.26
CA GLU A 251 -11.77 -3.69 -14.21
C GLU A 251 -11.86 -4.22 -15.64
N SER A 252 -12.35 -3.36 -16.56
CA SER A 252 -12.27 -3.60 -18.00
C SER A 252 -10.83 -3.37 -18.51
N PRO A 253 -10.43 -4.00 -19.61
CA PRO A 253 -11.16 -5.00 -20.41
C PRO A 253 -10.97 -6.44 -19.90
N TRP A 254 -10.18 -6.65 -18.84
CA TRP A 254 -9.89 -8.00 -18.31
C TRP A 254 -11.09 -8.62 -17.59
N ASN A 255 -12.08 -7.81 -17.21
CA ASN A 255 -13.23 -8.22 -16.40
C ASN A 255 -12.82 -8.96 -15.12
N GLN A 256 -11.64 -8.59 -14.59
CA GLN A 256 -11.09 -9.17 -13.37
C GLN A 256 -11.86 -8.65 -12.16
N PRO A 257 -12.53 -9.53 -11.39
CA PRO A 257 -13.16 -9.15 -10.13
C PRO A 257 -12.15 -9.10 -9.00
N TYR A 258 -12.25 -8.06 -8.18
CA TYR A 258 -11.48 -7.87 -6.95
C TYR A 258 -12.44 -7.89 -5.76
N PHE A 259 -12.10 -8.64 -4.72
CA PHE A 259 -13.01 -8.89 -3.61
C PHE A 259 -13.11 -7.74 -2.59
N GLY A 260 -12.28 -6.68 -2.70
CA GLY A 260 -12.25 -5.61 -1.72
C GLY A 260 -11.82 -6.11 -0.34
N ALA A 261 -12.75 -6.15 0.61
CA ALA A 261 -12.54 -6.61 1.98
C ALA A 261 -11.38 -5.89 2.71
N SER A 262 -11.14 -4.63 2.35
CA SER A 262 -10.15 -3.80 3.02
C SER A 262 -10.53 -3.60 4.49
N HIS A 263 -9.54 -3.69 5.39
CA HIS A 263 -9.80 -3.57 6.82
C HIS A 263 -8.55 -3.20 7.60
N PHE A 264 -8.77 -2.65 8.78
CA PHE A 264 -7.73 -2.47 9.80
C PHE A 264 -7.83 -3.56 10.85
N VAL A 265 -6.67 -4.01 11.32
CA VAL A 265 -6.55 -4.92 12.48
C VAL A 265 -5.54 -4.35 13.46
N GLY A 266 -5.71 -4.67 14.72
CA GLY A 266 -4.74 -4.39 15.78
C GLY A 266 -4.39 -5.66 16.55
N PRO A 267 -3.55 -5.58 17.59
CA PRO A 267 -3.16 -6.73 18.39
C PRO A 267 -4.34 -7.51 19.00
N ASN A 268 -5.47 -6.83 19.20
CA ASN A 268 -6.69 -7.40 19.79
C ASN A 268 -7.75 -7.80 18.73
N GLY A 269 -7.39 -7.83 17.45
CA GLY A 269 -8.29 -8.22 16.38
C GLY A 269 -8.72 -7.08 15.47
N ARG A 270 -9.80 -7.31 14.71
CA ARG A 270 -10.28 -6.41 13.68
C ARG A 270 -10.86 -5.11 14.25
N CYS A 271 -10.45 -3.97 13.68
CA CYS A 271 -10.99 -2.66 14.02
C CYS A 271 -12.35 -2.43 13.35
N THR A 272 -13.23 -1.68 14.00
CA THR A 272 -14.52 -1.28 13.43
C THR A 272 -14.30 -0.31 12.26
N ASN A 273 -14.93 -0.57 11.12
CA ASN A 273 -14.97 0.40 10.03
C ASN A 273 -15.93 1.56 10.39
N LEU A 274 -15.40 2.78 10.35
CA LEU A 274 -16.12 4.01 10.68
C LEU A 274 -16.59 4.78 9.43
N SER A 275 -16.23 4.31 8.21
CA SER A 275 -16.61 4.97 6.96
C SER A 275 -17.97 4.50 6.49
N ASP A 276 -18.80 5.44 6.03
CA ASP A 276 -20.02 5.22 5.26
C ASP A 276 -19.77 5.30 3.74
N HIS A 277 -18.60 5.76 3.32
CA HIS A 277 -18.25 5.86 1.91
C HIS A 277 -17.77 4.51 1.37
N PRO A 278 -18.34 3.98 0.26
CA PRO A 278 -18.07 2.62 -0.22
C PRO A 278 -16.60 2.40 -0.64
N ASN A 279 -15.91 3.44 -1.07
CA ASN A 279 -14.51 3.37 -1.50
C ASN A 279 -13.50 3.74 -0.40
N LEU A 280 -13.95 3.89 0.85
CA LEU A 280 -13.10 4.19 1.99
C LEU A 280 -13.33 3.21 3.14
N VAL A 281 -12.25 2.81 3.80
CA VAL A 281 -12.26 2.13 5.09
C VAL A 281 -11.53 3.01 6.08
N MET A 282 -12.15 3.27 7.24
CA MET A 282 -11.59 4.13 8.27
C MET A 282 -11.66 3.46 9.64
N ALA A 283 -10.65 3.70 10.47
CA ALA A 283 -10.65 3.20 11.85
C ALA A 283 -9.92 4.17 12.78
N ASP A 284 -10.29 4.11 14.05
CA ASP A 284 -9.60 4.79 15.14
C ASP A 284 -8.61 3.82 15.80
N LEU A 285 -7.32 4.14 15.73
CA LEU A 285 -6.21 3.31 16.19
C LEU A 285 -5.58 3.93 17.45
N ASP A 286 -5.61 3.23 18.58
CA ASP A 286 -4.91 3.66 19.80
C ASP A 286 -3.45 3.20 19.76
N LEU A 287 -2.59 3.97 19.07
CA LEU A 287 -1.16 3.67 19.00
C LEU A 287 -0.47 3.68 20.38
N GLY A 288 -1.05 4.34 21.37
CA GLY A 288 -0.55 4.37 22.74
C GLY A 288 -0.70 3.00 23.44
N SER A 289 -1.71 2.23 23.05
CA SER A 289 -1.95 0.90 23.62
C SER A 289 -0.84 -0.10 23.31
N LEU A 290 -0.08 0.10 22.22
CA LEU A 290 1.03 -0.76 21.83
C LEU A 290 2.19 -0.78 22.86
N GLY A 291 2.26 0.21 23.73
CA GLY A 291 3.23 0.26 24.85
C GLY A 291 2.75 -0.46 26.12
N ALA A 292 1.50 -0.91 26.17
CA ALA A 292 0.97 -1.62 27.32
C ALA A 292 1.42 -3.09 27.32
N PRO A 293 1.60 -3.72 28.51
CA PRO A 293 1.82 -5.15 28.59
C PRO A 293 0.63 -5.93 27.98
N ASP A 294 0.96 -6.99 27.24
CA ASP A 294 -0.07 -7.91 26.73
C ASP A 294 -0.86 -8.55 27.90
N PRO A 295 -2.19 -8.56 27.87
CA PRO A 295 -3.01 -9.15 28.92
C PRO A 295 -2.76 -10.66 29.14
N SER A 296 -2.26 -11.38 28.14
CA SER A 296 -1.85 -12.79 28.28
C SER A 296 -0.53 -12.97 29.05
N GLY A 297 0.20 -11.87 29.31
CA GLY A 297 1.54 -11.89 29.89
C GLY A 297 2.66 -12.23 28.89
N TRP A 298 2.33 -12.44 27.62
CA TRP A 298 3.32 -12.75 26.58
C TRP A 298 4.11 -11.52 26.17
N ASN A 299 5.36 -11.76 25.81
CA ASN A 299 6.20 -10.79 25.11
C ASN A 299 7.09 -11.54 24.13
N LEU A 300 6.52 -11.81 22.95
CA LEU A 300 7.16 -12.67 21.95
C LEU A 300 8.52 -12.10 21.48
N GLN A 301 8.69 -10.79 21.52
CA GLN A 301 9.95 -10.16 21.18
C GLN A 301 11.03 -10.39 22.26
N ARG A 302 10.67 -10.22 23.54
CA ARG A 302 11.56 -10.49 24.68
C ARG A 302 11.91 -11.97 24.79
N ASP A 303 10.92 -12.84 24.56
CA ASP A 303 11.00 -14.27 24.81
C ASP A 303 11.58 -15.05 23.62
N ARG A 304 11.91 -14.35 22.53
CA ARG A 304 12.53 -14.90 21.32
C ARG A 304 13.88 -15.56 21.62
N ASN A 305 14.12 -16.73 21.06
CA ASN A 305 15.44 -17.38 21.07
C ASN A 305 16.20 -17.06 19.77
N PRO A 306 17.17 -16.13 19.78
CA PRO A 306 17.88 -15.72 18.56
C PRO A 306 18.74 -16.85 17.95
N GLY A 307 18.93 -17.96 18.64
CA GLY A 307 19.63 -19.13 18.13
C GLY A 307 18.86 -19.94 17.08
N ILE A 308 17.51 -19.73 17.02
CA ILE A 308 16.64 -20.42 16.05
C ILE A 308 16.55 -19.62 14.72
N ASP A 309 16.90 -18.35 14.72
CA ASP A 309 16.70 -17.41 13.60
C ASP A 309 17.87 -17.41 12.58
N ARG A 310 18.71 -18.44 12.59
CA ARG A 310 19.89 -18.58 11.71
C ARG A 310 19.63 -19.47 10.51
#